data_2f24a709a5dced82d55b2b64e230f24c
#
_entry.id   2f24a709a5dced82d55b2b64e230f24c
#
_cell.length_a   1.000
_cell.length_b   1.000
_cell.length_c   1.000
_cell.angle_alpha   90.00
_cell.angle_beta   90.00
_cell.angle_gamma   90.00
#
_symmetry.space_group_name_H-M   'P 1'
#
loop_
_entity.id
_entity.type
_entity.pdbx_description
1 polymer ?
#
loop_
_entity_poly.entity_id
_entity_poly.type
_entity_poly.pdbx_seq_one_letter_code
_entity_poly.pdbx_strand_id
1 'polypeptide(L)'
;TVTEADTELTGYDPGCYGSRVTYNVGACAKETAEILKDKILGRVSFILQKPKEYLKVENGHVVTIGTDQRGISYKEIAEKAVQENYTDLSVAHTYHSPSNPGSYSVQFAEVVVDTATGLTRVTDFLAVGDVGRVLNRGMVEGQFQGAVQMGIGYALCEEVKIDDQGKPVN
;
A
#
# COMPACT_ATOMS: atom_id res chain seq x y z
N THR A 1 0.95 -3.42 -17.28
CA THR A 1 0.65 -1.97 -17.14
C THR A 1 -0.37 -1.82 -16.03
N VAL A 2 -0.23 -0.81 -15.22
CA VAL A 2 -1.22 -0.39 -14.22
C VAL A 2 -1.79 0.94 -14.69
N THR A 3 -3.11 1.07 -14.70
CA THR A 3 -3.79 2.34 -14.99
C THR A 3 -4.05 3.05 -13.67
N GLU A 4 -3.70 4.30 -13.59
CA GLU A 4 -3.87 5.14 -12.41
C GLU A 4 -4.41 6.53 -12.80
N ALA A 5 -5.15 7.13 -11.90
CA ALA A 5 -5.67 8.49 -12.01
C ALA A 5 -6.47 8.79 -13.31
N ASP A 6 -7.21 7.81 -13.83
CA ASP A 6 -8.11 7.98 -14.96
C ASP A 6 -9.56 7.80 -14.52
N THR A 7 -10.30 8.91 -14.43
CA THR A 7 -11.67 8.91 -13.91
C THR A 7 -12.69 8.27 -14.85
N GLU A 8 -12.32 7.99 -16.10
CA GLU A 8 -13.17 7.25 -17.03
C GLU A 8 -13.02 5.73 -16.87
N LEU A 9 -11.86 5.28 -16.38
CA LEU A 9 -11.51 3.88 -16.25
C LEU A 9 -11.51 3.37 -14.81
N THR A 10 -11.27 4.25 -13.84
CA THR A 10 -11.18 3.90 -12.42
C THR A 10 -12.39 4.41 -11.65
N GLY A 11 -12.90 3.59 -10.72
CA GLY A 11 -13.96 3.98 -9.82
C GLY A 11 -13.49 4.98 -8.75
N TYR A 12 -14.41 5.40 -7.89
CA TYR A 12 -14.12 6.31 -6.79
C TYR A 12 -13.10 5.71 -5.81
N ASP A 13 -12.02 6.44 -5.58
CA ASP A 13 -11.05 6.18 -4.52
C ASP A 13 -11.12 7.31 -3.50
N PRO A 14 -11.44 7.02 -2.23
CA PRO A 14 -11.52 8.03 -1.18
C PRO A 14 -10.15 8.63 -0.78
N GLY A 15 -9.05 8.11 -1.32
CA GLY A 15 -7.68 8.63 -1.08
C GLY A 15 -7.00 8.06 0.16
N CYS A 16 -5.88 8.69 0.51
CA CYS A 16 -5.00 8.30 1.61
C CYS A 16 -5.33 9.06 2.87
N TYR A 17 -5.98 8.41 3.83
CA TYR A 17 -6.20 8.94 5.17
C TYR A 17 -6.29 7.79 6.19
N GLY A 18 -6.05 8.07 7.46
CA GLY A 18 -6.09 7.06 8.52
C GLY A 18 -5.10 5.92 8.33
N SER A 19 -3.98 6.15 7.63
CA SER A 19 -2.92 5.16 7.34
C SER A 19 -3.42 3.88 6.66
N ARG A 20 -4.48 3.97 5.86
CA ARG A 20 -5.22 2.83 5.29
C ARG A 20 -4.64 2.24 4.01
N VAL A 21 -3.68 2.91 3.37
CA VAL A 21 -3.21 2.53 2.01
C VAL A 21 -2.65 1.12 1.97
N THR A 22 -1.82 0.75 2.94
CA THR A 22 -1.19 -0.58 2.94
C THR A 22 -2.20 -1.71 2.97
N TYR A 23 -3.18 -1.67 3.87
CA TYR A 23 -4.13 -2.77 4.00
C TYR A 23 -5.27 -2.72 2.97
N ASN A 24 -5.59 -1.56 2.40
CA ASN A 24 -6.59 -1.45 1.34
C ASN A 24 -5.98 -1.64 -0.04
N VAL A 25 -5.07 -0.74 -0.45
CA VAL A 25 -4.48 -0.79 -1.80
C VAL A 25 -3.55 -1.99 -1.94
N GLY A 26 -2.78 -2.32 -0.90
CA GLY A 26 -1.93 -3.51 -0.90
C GLY A 26 -2.73 -4.81 -1.02
N ALA A 27 -3.85 -4.93 -0.31
CA ALA A 27 -4.73 -6.09 -0.43
C ALA A 27 -5.39 -6.16 -1.82
N CYS A 28 -5.89 -5.02 -2.33
CA CYS A 28 -6.44 -4.92 -3.68
C CYS A 28 -5.43 -5.37 -4.74
N ALA A 29 -4.20 -4.87 -4.66
CA ALA A 29 -3.13 -5.24 -5.60
C ALA A 29 -2.82 -6.75 -5.55
N LYS A 30 -2.77 -7.32 -4.34
CA LYS A 30 -2.56 -8.76 -4.14
C LYS A 30 -3.67 -9.59 -4.78
N GLU A 31 -4.94 -9.28 -4.47
CA GLU A 31 -6.08 -10.01 -5.02
C GLU A 31 -6.17 -9.87 -6.53
N THR A 32 -5.96 -8.66 -7.07
CA THR A 32 -5.91 -8.41 -8.51
C THR A 32 -4.83 -9.24 -9.19
N ALA A 33 -3.64 -9.33 -8.58
CA ALA A 33 -2.54 -10.14 -9.10
C ALA A 33 -2.85 -11.64 -9.07
N GLU A 34 -3.53 -12.12 -8.02
CA GLU A 34 -3.96 -13.51 -7.92
C GLU A 34 -5.01 -13.88 -9.00
N ILE A 35 -5.98 -13.00 -9.24
CA ILE A 35 -6.98 -13.17 -10.31
C ILE A 35 -6.29 -13.18 -11.68
N LEU A 36 -5.37 -12.24 -11.94
CA LEU A 36 -4.63 -12.19 -13.20
C LEU A 36 -3.76 -13.43 -13.40
N LYS A 37 -3.09 -13.89 -12.33
CA LYS A 37 -2.31 -15.13 -12.35
C LYS A 37 -3.18 -16.33 -12.75
N ASP A 38 -4.38 -16.44 -12.18
CA ASP A 38 -5.29 -17.54 -12.54
C ASP A 38 -5.73 -17.49 -14.00
N LYS A 39 -6.02 -16.31 -14.54
CA LYS A 39 -6.30 -16.11 -15.96
C LYS A 39 -5.11 -16.51 -16.85
N ILE A 40 -3.90 -16.10 -16.49
CA ILE A 40 -2.68 -16.48 -17.21
C ILE A 40 -2.49 -17.99 -17.20
N LEU A 41 -2.63 -18.64 -16.05
CA LEU A 41 -2.53 -20.10 -15.94
C LEU A 41 -3.60 -20.80 -16.77
N GLY A 42 -4.83 -20.28 -16.77
CA GLY A 42 -5.93 -20.80 -17.62
C GLY A 42 -5.61 -20.69 -19.11
N ARG A 43 -5.04 -19.56 -19.53
CA ARG A 43 -4.62 -19.36 -20.91
C ARG A 43 -3.52 -20.33 -21.33
N VAL A 44 -2.50 -20.51 -20.50
CA VAL A 44 -1.39 -21.44 -20.76
C VAL A 44 -1.86 -22.89 -20.69
N SER A 45 -2.78 -23.23 -19.79
CA SER A 45 -3.43 -24.54 -19.74
C SER A 45 -4.08 -24.90 -21.08
N PHE A 46 -4.80 -23.94 -21.68
CA PHE A 46 -5.38 -24.12 -23.01
C PHE A 46 -4.32 -24.29 -24.11
N ILE A 47 -3.29 -23.46 -24.12
CA ILE A 47 -2.20 -23.51 -25.11
C ILE A 47 -1.44 -24.84 -25.04
N LEU A 48 -1.14 -25.32 -23.84
CA LEU A 48 -0.35 -26.53 -23.61
C LEU A 48 -1.19 -27.81 -23.55
N GLN A 49 -2.51 -27.70 -23.59
CA GLN A 49 -3.44 -28.82 -23.39
C GLN A 49 -3.12 -29.58 -22.07
N LYS A 50 -2.80 -28.85 -21.01
CA LYS A 50 -2.48 -29.40 -19.69
C LYS A 50 -3.35 -28.75 -18.62
N PRO A 51 -3.82 -29.51 -17.60
CA PRO A 51 -4.56 -28.93 -16.48
C PRO A 51 -3.75 -27.89 -15.70
N LYS A 52 -4.41 -26.86 -15.16
CA LYS A 52 -3.77 -25.76 -14.41
C LYS A 52 -2.92 -26.24 -13.24
N GLU A 53 -3.34 -27.33 -12.60
CA GLU A 53 -2.69 -27.92 -11.43
C GLU A 53 -1.24 -28.37 -11.70
N TYR A 54 -0.89 -28.60 -12.96
CA TYR A 54 0.45 -28.95 -13.38
C TYR A 54 1.28 -27.72 -13.82
N LEU A 55 0.75 -26.52 -13.66
CA LEU A 55 1.39 -25.27 -14.07
C LEU A 55 1.69 -24.41 -12.84
N LYS A 56 2.83 -23.73 -12.87
CA LYS A 56 3.17 -22.68 -11.89
C LYS A 56 3.80 -21.47 -12.57
N VAL A 57 3.67 -20.30 -11.92
CA VAL A 57 4.41 -19.11 -12.31
C VAL A 57 5.74 -19.10 -11.60
N GLU A 58 6.81 -18.91 -12.34
CA GLU A 58 8.17 -18.81 -11.81
C GLU A 58 9.04 -17.89 -12.68
N ASN A 59 9.66 -16.88 -12.06
CA ASN A 59 10.57 -15.94 -12.72
C ASN A 59 10.05 -15.35 -14.05
N GLY A 60 8.78 -14.93 -14.09
CA GLY A 60 8.16 -14.31 -15.27
C GLY A 60 7.77 -15.30 -16.38
N HIS A 61 7.80 -16.59 -16.07
CA HIS A 61 7.38 -17.66 -16.95
C HIS A 61 6.28 -18.50 -16.32
N VAL A 62 5.49 -19.17 -17.15
CA VAL A 62 4.63 -20.27 -16.73
C VAL A 62 5.32 -21.56 -17.11
N VAL A 63 5.64 -22.38 -16.12
CA VAL A 63 6.38 -23.64 -16.25
C VAL A 63 5.50 -24.82 -15.87
N THR A 64 5.79 -26.00 -16.44
CA THR A 64 5.16 -27.26 -16.00
C THR A 64 5.89 -27.79 -14.76
N ILE A 65 5.16 -28.10 -13.70
CA ILE A 65 5.70 -28.64 -12.45
C ILE A 65 6.39 -29.98 -12.73
N GLY A 66 7.58 -30.16 -12.15
CA GLY A 66 8.33 -31.42 -12.28
C GLY A 66 9.04 -31.63 -13.62
N THR A 67 9.20 -30.57 -14.41
CA THR A 67 9.96 -30.64 -15.67
C THR A 67 11.03 -29.55 -15.73
N ASP A 68 12.17 -29.84 -16.38
CA ASP A 68 13.22 -28.84 -16.66
C ASP A 68 12.96 -28.09 -17.98
N GLN A 69 11.79 -28.21 -18.54
CA GLN A 69 11.44 -27.52 -19.78
C GLN A 69 11.33 -26.01 -19.55
N ARG A 70 11.87 -25.23 -20.48
CA ARG A 70 11.65 -23.79 -20.51
C ARG A 70 10.15 -23.51 -20.57
N GLY A 71 9.65 -22.73 -19.62
CA GLY A 71 8.28 -22.27 -19.60
C GLY A 71 7.98 -21.24 -20.70
N ILE A 72 6.73 -20.87 -20.83
CA ILE A 72 6.27 -19.79 -21.69
C ILE A 72 6.39 -18.49 -20.91
N SER A 73 7.10 -17.51 -21.44
CA SER A 73 7.25 -16.18 -20.80
C SER A 73 5.93 -15.37 -20.89
N TYR A 74 5.77 -14.40 -19.99
CA TYR A 74 4.62 -13.48 -20.07
C TYR A 74 4.57 -12.72 -21.40
N LYS A 75 5.74 -12.40 -21.99
CA LYS A 75 5.80 -11.76 -23.30
C LYS A 75 5.23 -12.66 -24.39
N GLU A 76 5.64 -13.91 -24.45
CA GLU A 76 5.14 -14.89 -25.42
C GLU A 76 3.65 -15.16 -25.25
N ILE A 77 3.14 -15.17 -24.01
CA ILE A 77 1.70 -15.31 -23.72
C ILE A 77 0.94 -14.09 -24.24
N ALA A 78 1.45 -12.88 -24.01
CA ALA A 78 0.82 -11.65 -24.47
C ALA A 78 0.83 -11.53 -26.00
N GLU A 79 1.93 -11.86 -26.66
CA GLU A 79 2.04 -11.87 -28.12
C GLU A 79 1.02 -12.84 -28.75
N LYS A 80 0.89 -14.04 -28.22
CA LYS A 80 -0.14 -15.01 -28.66
C LYS A 80 -1.55 -14.51 -28.43
N ALA A 81 -1.81 -13.88 -27.28
CA ALA A 81 -3.12 -13.31 -26.99
C ALA A 81 -3.53 -12.24 -28.01
N VAL A 82 -2.59 -11.37 -28.39
CA VAL A 82 -2.82 -10.35 -29.43
C VAL A 82 -3.09 -11.00 -30.79
N GLN A 83 -2.28 -11.99 -31.19
CA GLN A 83 -2.46 -12.69 -32.47
C GLN A 83 -3.80 -13.41 -32.59
N GLU A 84 -4.31 -13.91 -31.49
CA GLU A 84 -5.57 -14.67 -31.43
C GLU A 84 -6.78 -13.81 -31.02
N ASN A 85 -6.62 -12.49 -30.94
CA ASN A 85 -7.64 -11.54 -30.45
C ASN A 85 -8.21 -11.94 -29.06
N TYR A 86 -7.39 -12.54 -28.22
CA TYR A 86 -7.76 -12.93 -26.87
C TYR A 86 -7.60 -11.74 -25.92
N THR A 87 -8.71 -11.18 -25.47
CA THR A 87 -8.75 -9.94 -24.70
C THR A 87 -8.82 -10.15 -23.18
N ASP A 88 -8.96 -11.38 -22.70
CA ASP A 88 -9.23 -11.70 -21.29
C ASP A 88 -7.95 -11.82 -20.42
N LEU A 89 -6.88 -11.09 -20.76
CA LEU A 89 -5.67 -10.95 -19.93
C LEU A 89 -5.62 -9.61 -19.18
N SER A 90 -6.79 -9.06 -18.86
CA SER A 90 -6.92 -7.87 -18.03
C SER A 90 -7.82 -8.14 -16.82
N VAL A 91 -7.59 -7.42 -15.73
CA VAL A 91 -8.38 -7.51 -14.50
C VAL A 91 -8.65 -6.12 -13.98
N ALA A 92 -9.91 -5.81 -13.74
CA ALA A 92 -10.33 -4.70 -12.90
C ALA A 92 -10.93 -5.31 -11.63
N HIS A 93 -10.47 -4.86 -10.46
CA HIS A 93 -10.91 -5.38 -9.17
C HIS A 93 -11.08 -4.24 -8.17
N THR A 94 -12.13 -4.30 -7.36
CA THR A 94 -12.37 -3.37 -6.27
C THR A 94 -12.34 -4.15 -4.96
N TYR A 95 -11.51 -3.68 -4.03
CA TYR A 95 -11.38 -4.29 -2.72
C TYR A 95 -12.08 -3.45 -1.64
N HIS A 96 -12.86 -4.11 -0.81
CA HIS A 96 -13.44 -3.51 0.38
C HIS A 96 -12.85 -4.21 1.62
N SER A 97 -12.10 -3.45 2.42
CA SER A 97 -11.52 -4.02 3.64
C SER A 97 -12.63 -4.45 4.61
N PRO A 98 -12.60 -5.70 5.11
CA PRO A 98 -13.58 -6.18 6.08
C PRO A 98 -13.37 -5.58 7.48
N SER A 99 -12.25 -4.91 7.73
CA SER A 99 -11.89 -4.34 9.01
C SER A 99 -11.08 -3.05 8.84
N ASN A 100 -11.01 -2.27 9.90
CA ASN A 100 -10.11 -1.13 10.03
C ASN A 100 -9.12 -1.45 11.16
N PRO A 101 -7.97 -2.08 10.86
CA PRO A 101 -7.00 -2.45 11.88
C PRO A 101 -6.40 -1.20 12.52
N GLY A 102 -6.40 -1.15 13.85
CA GLY A 102 -5.75 -0.11 14.63
C GLY A 102 -4.26 -0.34 14.77
N SER A 103 -3.54 0.75 15.07
CA SER A 103 -2.18 0.70 15.60
C SER A 103 -2.17 1.28 17.01
N TYR A 104 -1.19 0.90 17.81
CA TYR A 104 -1.06 1.36 19.19
C TYR A 104 0.30 2.02 19.36
N SER A 105 0.34 3.11 20.12
CA SER A 105 1.60 3.75 20.46
C SER A 105 1.59 4.28 21.89
N VAL A 106 2.77 4.30 22.50
CA VAL A 106 3.06 4.95 23.76
C VAL A 106 4.24 5.88 23.53
N GLN A 107 4.15 7.10 24.06
CA GLN A 107 5.16 8.10 23.84
C GLN A 107 5.58 8.71 25.18
N PHE A 108 6.88 8.95 25.32
CA PHE A 108 7.49 9.57 26.50
C PHE A 108 8.32 10.77 26.04
N ALA A 109 8.12 11.91 26.67
CA ALA A 109 8.88 13.12 26.40
C ALA A 109 9.57 13.59 27.68
N GLU A 110 10.87 13.88 27.60
CA GLU A 110 11.58 14.62 28.61
C GLU A 110 11.64 16.08 28.22
N VAL A 111 11.28 16.97 29.13
CA VAL A 111 11.21 18.40 28.86
C VAL A 111 11.90 19.20 29.93
N VAL A 112 12.50 20.32 29.53
CA VAL A 112 13.04 21.35 30.42
C VAL A 112 12.20 22.62 30.23
N VAL A 113 11.73 23.16 31.34
CA VAL A 113 10.94 24.39 31.37
C VAL A 113 11.74 25.48 32.12
N ASP A 114 11.94 26.60 31.45
CA ASP A 114 12.42 27.83 32.13
C ASP A 114 11.24 28.45 32.87
N THR A 115 11.26 28.36 34.19
CA THR A 115 10.17 28.84 35.03
C THR A 115 10.03 30.36 35.07
N ALA A 116 11.05 31.11 34.63
CA ALA A 116 10.99 32.57 34.56
C ALA A 116 10.33 33.06 33.28
N THR A 117 10.50 32.33 32.17
CA THR A 117 10.00 32.73 30.86
C THR A 117 8.85 31.86 30.36
N GLY A 118 8.67 30.65 30.90
CA GLY A 118 7.73 29.63 30.42
C GLY A 118 8.21 28.88 29.18
N LEU A 119 9.43 29.19 28.70
CA LEU A 119 9.96 28.47 27.52
C LEU A 119 10.20 27.01 27.84
N THR A 120 9.64 26.15 27.00
CA THR A 120 9.74 24.69 27.08
C THR A 120 10.59 24.16 25.94
N ARG A 121 11.50 23.23 26.26
CA ARG A 121 12.34 22.53 25.31
C ARG A 121 12.25 21.02 25.53
N VAL A 122 12.00 20.25 24.49
CA VAL A 122 12.10 18.78 24.53
C VAL A 122 13.59 18.41 24.48
N THR A 123 14.06 17.64 25.45
CA THR A 123 15.44 17.18 25.54
C THR A 123 15.63 15.76 25.10
N ASP A 124 14.59 14.92 25.26
CA ASP A 124 14.58 13.55 24.79
C ASP A 124 13.14 13.10 24.47
N PHE A 125 13.01 12.13 23.57
CA PHE A 125 11.73 11.61 23.16
C PHE A 125 11.81 10.12 22.81
N LEU A 126 10.97 9.30 23.43
CA LEU A 126 10.83 7.88 23.11
C LEU A 126 9.43 7.59 22.58
N ALA A 127 9.34 7.10 21.35
CA ALA A 127 8.12 6.58 20.77
C ALA A 127 8.20 5.06 20.62
N VAL A 128 7.23 4.35 21.20
CA VAL A 128 7.08 2.90 21.06
C VAL A 128 5.76 2.61 20.38
N GLY A 129 5.76 1.79 19.36
CA GLY A 129 4.57 1.51 18.58
C GLY A 129 4.42 0.06 18.15
N ASP A 130 3.18 -0.38 18.11
CA ASP A 130 2.75 -1.65 17.51
C ASP A 130 1.88 -1.34 16.28
N VAL A 131 2.42 -1.65 15.12
CA VAL A 131 1.76 -1.50 13.81
C VAL A 131 1.42 -2.87 13.20
N GLY A 132 1.48 -3.94 14.00
CA GLY A 132 1.36 -5.30 13.53
C GLY A 132 2.57 -5.74 12.72
N ARG A 133 2.35 -6.46 11.61
CA ARG A 133 3.44 -6.95 10.76
C ARG A 133 4.10 -5.83 9.98
N VAL A 134 5.34 -5.51 10.32
CA VAL A 134 6.15 -4.52 9.64
C VAL A 134 6.56 -5.02 8.24
N LEU A 135 6.08 -4.38 7.19
CA LEU A 135 6.44 -4.68 5.80
C LEU A 135 7.70 -3.96 5.35
N ASN A 136 7.86 -2.71 5.79
CA ASN A 136 9.05 -1.90 5.53
C ASN A 136 9.41 -1.10 6.78
N ARG A 137 10.48 -1.50 7.43
CA ARG A 137 10.93 -0.90 8.70
C ARG A 137 11.27 0.58 8.56
N GLY A 138 12.01 0.97 7.53
CA GLY A 138 12.41 2.36 7.33
C GLY A 138 11.21 3.30 7.14
N MET A 139 10.17 2.84 6.42
CA MET A 139 8.94 3.61 6.26
C MET A 139 8.16 3.75 7.58
N VAL A 140 8.09 2.70 8.39
CA VAL A 140 7.44 2.74 9.71
C VAL A 140 8.17 3.70 10.63
N GLU A 141 9.49 3.62 10.73
CA GLU A 141 10.32 4.53 11.52
C GLU A 141 10.14 5.98 11.06
N GLY A 142 10.11 6.24 9.76
CA GLY A 142 9.86 7.57 9.19
C GLY A 142 8.49 8.13 9.56
N GLN A 143 7.43 7.29 9.57
CA GLN A 143 6.10 7.71 10.03
C GLN A 143 6.08 8.08 11.51
N PHE A 144 6.76 7.31 12.38
CA PHE A 144 6.88 7.65 13.79
C PHE A 144 7.65 8.96 14.00
N GLN A 145 8.78 9.15 13.34
CA GLN A 145 9.56 10.38 13.42
C GLN A 145 8.75 11.60 12.97
N GLY A 146 8.02 11.49 11.85
CA GLY A 146 7.15 12.56 11.37
C GLY A 146 6.02 12.88 12.34
N ALA A 147 5.38 11.87 12.92
CA ALA A 147 4.30 12.05 13.89
C ALA A 147 4.81 12.72 15.18
N VAL A 148 5.98 12.32 15.68
CA VAL A 148 6.63 12.95 16.84
C VAL A 148 6.94 14.43 16.56
N GLN A 149 7.52 14.74 15.40
CA GLN A 149 7.81 16.11 14.99
C GLN A 149 6.54 16.96 14.94
N MET A 150 5.47 16.44 14.32
CA MET A 150 4.17 17.11 14.30
C MET A 150 3.63 17.35 15.73
N GLY A 151 3.69 16.34 16.59
CA GLY A 151 3.21 16.45 17.97
C GLY A 151 3.95 17.52 18.77
N ILE A 152 5.26 17.62 18.61
CA ILE A 152 6.08 18.67 19.21
C ILE A 152 5.70 20.05 18.65
N GLY A 153 5.49 20.14 17.32
CA GLY A 153 5.03 21.37 16.65
C GLY A 153 3.70 21.86 17.23
N TYR A 154 2.72 20.98 17.31
CA TYR A 154 1.41 21.28 17.92
C TYR A 154 1.52 21.78 19.36
N ALA A 155 2.41 21.17 20.15
CA ALA A 155 2.53 21.50 21.58
C ALA A 155 3.27 22.81 21.85
N LEU A 156 4.28 23.15 21.03
CA LEU A 156 5.24 24.20 21.36
C LEU A 156 5.30 25.36 20.36
N CYS A 157 4.87 25.18 19.11
CA CYS A 157 5.17 26.11 18.03
C CYS A 157 3.97 26.58 17.24
N GLU A 158 2.91 25.77 17.15
CA GLU A 158 1.78 26.03 16.25
C GLU A 158 0.63 26.67 17.00
N GLU A 159 0.05 27.73 16.42
CA GLU A 159 -1.12 28.41 16.93
C GLU A 159 -2.00 28.84 15.75
N VAL A 160 -3.27 28.50 15.77
CA VAL A 160 -4.25 29.07 14.87
C VAL A 160 -5.02 30.16 15.60
N LYS A 161 -4.75 31.42 15.21
CA LYS A 161 -5.49 32.58 15.74
C LYS A 161 -6.78 32.77 14.97
N ILE A 162 -7.85 32.94 15.71
CA ILE A 162 -9.19 33.18 15.18
C ILE A 162 -9.75 34.48 15.73
N ASP A 163 -10.44 35.26 14.90
CA ASP A 163 -11.15 36.45 15.34
C ASP A 163 -12.50 36.10 16.02
N ASP A 164 -13.21 37.12 16.51
CA ASP A 164 -14.51 36.98 17.17
C ASP A 164 -15.61 36.42 16.24
N GLN A 165 -15.36 36.35 14.93
CA GLN A 165 -16.27 35.80 13.93
C GLN A 165 -15.90 34.36 13.54
N GLY A 166 -14.86 33.77 14.18
CA GLY A 166 -14.38 32.41 13.88
C GLY A 166 -13.52 32.31 12.62
N LYS A 167 -12.98 33.42 12.12
CA LYS A 167 -12.13 33.45 10.92
C LYS A 167 -10.64 33.44 11.31
N PRO A 168 -9.82 32.60 10.65
CA PRO A 168 -8.36 32.64 10.86
C PRO A 168 -7.75 33.99 10.47
N VAL A 169 -6.83 34.51 11.30
CA VAL A 169 -6.20 35.84 11.17
C VAL A 169 -4.66 35.83 11.18
N ASN A 170 -4.04 34.66 11.06
CA ASN A 170 -2.58 34.47 10.96
C ASN A 170 -2.10 34.07 9.55
#